data_175256e70a4096345198f9fec682c5f8
#
_entry.id   175256e70a4096345198f9fec682c5f8
#
_cell.length_a   1.000
_cell.length_b   1.000
_cell.length_c   1.000
_cell.angle_alpha   90.00
_cell.angle_beta   90.00
_cell.angle_gamma   90.00
#
_symmetry.space_group_name_H-M   'P 1'
#
loop_
_entity.id
_entity.type
_entity.pdbx_description
1 polymer ?
#
loop_
_entity_poly.entity_id
_entity_poly.type
_entity_poly.pdbx_seq_one_letter_code
_entity_poly.pdbx_strand_id
1 'polypeptide(L)'
;MDDKIKNVLKNQKPFNLSLLNLNQGELYRSLNPVKSTQMFTGANYQLHPEGLWSNEIFGAMGSPDRMTKQAYIDLNVEIIHPTVYRELISSSSLLEEIMDGITFAKWNPETKFFDKSNALDGETGYEFFMQHLDELVMPETNSPKRKELNELLKKHRKIYKLDKFIVLQAGYRDVEFKEGMIDHDEINQIYREIISLANSLSSISSKLNLSAVNSTRNAIQKTVLKLYMYLGEITGHGKKKLIQGKWASRTVANGTANVITAVKPSGRFLNDKANIGFNDTMVGLFQQLVGCLPFSVRGIKNSFLAEKFVSPLEPVRLVNKKTLKSEEVNLSQQWHDLFQSDEGIKKLIQRFRPTSVRHNPVEVDGYYLALIYKGLDGTFKIINGIEELPKDKSKELVTPLTFIELLYITTIHLIDNAPSSIVRYPITGIESNVPSFAKVMTTTKAERRVMLNDDWEVDTTIEPFYQFPINGVDTITSLCPPLASLGGQGGDF
;
A
#
# COMPACT_ATOMS: atom_id res chain seq x y z
N MET A 1 -5.38 32.77 -9.01
CA MET A 1 -6.22 31.58 -9.08
C MET A 1 -7.60 32.03 -9.43
N ASP A 2 -8.08 31.65 -10.60
CA ASP A 2 -9.28 32.22 -11.23
C ASP A 2 -10.52 31.96 -10.35
N ASP A 3 -11.37 32.96 -10.12
CA ASP A 3 -12.57 32.84 -9.29
C ASP A 3 -13.55 31.77 -9.79
N LYS A 4 -13.49 31.45 -11.10
CA LYS A 4 -14.19 30.30 -11.69
C LYS A 4 -13.68 28.97 -11.17
N ILE A 5 -12.36 28.80 -10.96
CA ILE A 5 -11.76 27.59 -10.41
C ILE A 5 -12.09 27.46 -8.93
N LYS A 6 -12.08 28.56 -8.17
CA LYS A 6 -12.52 28.55 -6.76
C LYS A 6 -14.00 28.20 -6.61
N ASN A 7 -14.86 28.60 -7.49
CA ASN A 7 -16.28 28.22 -7.47
C ASN A 7 -16.51 26.77 -7.89
N VAL A 8 -15.77 26.27 -8.86
CA VAL A 8 -15.80 24.83 -9.23
C VAL A 8 -15.30 23.96 -8.09
N LEU A 9 -14.22 24.35 -7.40
CA LEU A 9 -13.70 23.60 -6.24
C LEU A 9 -14.61 23.72 -4.99
N LYS A 10 -15.32 24.85 -4.80
CA LYS A 10 -16.34 24.99 -3.75
C LYS A 10 -17.59 24.17 -4.02
N ASN A 11 -17.95 23.96 -5.27
CA ASN A 11 -19.13 23.19 -5.68
C ASN A 11 -18.85 21.68 -5.88
N GLN A 12 -17.60 21.28 -6.00
CA GLN A 12 -17.20 19.90 -5.86
C GLN A 12 -17.10 19.56 -4.37
N LYS A 13 -18.23 19.35 -3.72
CA LYS A 13 -18.28 18.45 -2.55
C LYS A 13 -17.87 17.08 -3.09
N PRO A 14 -16.66 16.57 -2.80
CA PRO A 14 -16.05 15.48 -3.55
C PRO A 14 -16.78 14.15 -3.45
N PHE A 15 -17.80 14.02 -2.68
CA PHE A 15 -18.64 12.85 -2.55
C PHE A 15 -20.03 13.24 -2.11
N ASN A 16 -20.78 13.81 -3.04
CA ASN A 16 -22.23 13.72 -2.97
C ASN A 16 -22.70 12.28 -3.34
N LEU A 17 -21.97 11.27 -2.90
CA LEU A 17 -22.47 9.91 -2.65
C LEU A 17 -23.73 9.95 -1.77
N SER A 18 -23.91 11.08 -1.14
CA SER A 18 -25.00 11.44 -0.28
C SER A 18 -26.36 11.13 -0.84
N LEU A 19 -26.46 10.99 -2.11
CA LEU A 19 -27.77 10.93 -2.72
C LEU A 19 -27.74 9.97 -3.90
N LEU A 20 -26.79 9.05 -3.92
CA LEU A 20 -27.03 7.77 -4.53
C LEU A 20 -28.37 7.32 -3.99
N ASN A 21 -29.33 7.22 -4.88
CA ASN A 21 -30.69 6.82 -4.54
C ASN A 21 -30.66 5.35 -4.08
N LEU A 22 -30.25 5.15 -2.82
CA LEU A 22 -30.15 3.84 -2.17
C LEU A 22 -31.54 3.19 -2.00
N ASN A 23 -32.60 3.96 -2.20
CA ASN A 23 -33.98 3.49 -2.22
C ASN A 23 -34.47 3.06 -3.61
N GLN A 24 -33.60 2.84 -4.59
CA GLN A 24 -34.04 2.21 -5.83
C GLN A 24 -34.42 0.76 -5.53
N GLY A 25 -35.74 0.51 -5.54
CA GLY A 25 -36.29 -0.81 -5.27
C GLY A 25 -35.70 -1.92 -6.18
N GLU A 26 -35.15 -1.57 -7.33
CA GLU A 26 -34.42 -2.47 -8.22
C GLU A 26 -33.08 -2.93 -7.63
N LEU A 27 -32.34 -2.06 -6.98
CA LEU A 27 -31.05 -2.41 -6.36
C LEU A 27 -31.23 -3.50 -5.30
N TYR A 28 -32.18 -3.29 -4.39
CA TYR A 28 -32.41 -4.23 -3.28
C TYR A 28 -33.08 -5.55 -3.71
N ARG A 29 -33.74 -5.59 -4.89
CA ARG A 29 -34.31 -6.84 -5.43
C ARG A 29 -33.26 -7.89 -5.77
N SER A 30 -32.07 -7.46 -6.13
CA SER A 30 -30.95 -8.35 -6.48
C SER A 30 -30.06 -8.70 -5.30
N LEU A 31 -30.28 -8.11 -4.11
CA LEU A 31 -29.45 -8.29 -2.93
C LEU A 31 -30.15 -9.15 -1.88
N ASN A 32 -29.35 -9.90 -1.12
CA ASN A 32 -29.83 -10.70 0.00
C ASN A 32 -29.76 -9.91 1.31
N PRO A 33 -30.72 -10.07 2.23
CA PRO A 33 -30.69 -9.43 3.54
C PRO A 33 -29.72 -10.15 4.49
N VAL A 34 -28.98 -9.37 5.27
CA VAL A 34 -28.21 -9.85 6.42
C VAL A 34 -29.05 -9.65 7.68
N LYS A 35 -29.31 -10.72 8.43
CA LYS A 35 -30.21 -10.69 9.59
C LYS A 35 -29.55 -11.11 10.90
N SER A 36 -28.46 -11.89 10.83
CA SER A 36 -27.82 -12.44 12.02
C SER A 36 -26.56 -11.67 12.41
N THR A 37 -26.43 -11.42 13.71
CA THR A 37 -25.20 -10.88 14.31
C THR A 37 -24.16 -11.97 14.60
N GLN A 38 -24.53 -13.24 14.53
CA GLN A 38 -23.66 -14.37 14.79
C GLN A 38 -22.72 -14.63 13.62
N MET A 39 -21.47 -14.97 13.94
CA MET A 39 -20.49 -15.34 12.94
C MET A 39 -20.64 -16.80 12.51
N PHE A 40 -20.89 -17.68 13.46
CA PHE A 40 -20.99 -19.12 13.24
C PHE A 40 -22.34 -19.67 13.63
N THR A 41 -22.71 -20.79 13.02
CA THR A 41 -23.86 -21.59 13.39
C THR A 41 -23.44 -23.01 13.74
N GLY A 42 -24.06 -23.59 14.78
CA GLY A 42 -23.82 -24.96 15.22
C GLY A 42 -22.44 -25.22 15.80
N ALA A 43 -22.18 -26.50 16.11
CA ALA A 43 -20.93 -26.95 16.74
C ALA A 43 -19.72 -27.04 15.76
N ASN A 44 -19.95 -26.95 14.47
CA ASN A 44 -18.94 -27.16 13.43
C ASN A 44 -18.25 -25.87 12.94
N TYR A 45 -18.44 -24.75 13.62
CA TYR A 45 -17.88 -23.43 13.23
C TYR A 45 -18.16 -23.05 11.77
N GLN A 46 -19.30 -23.44 11.22
CA GLN A 46 -19.72 -23.00 9.90
C GLN A 46 -20.20 -21.55 9.96
N LEU A 47 -19.86 -20.74 8.96
CA LEU A 47 -20.31 -19.36 8.87
C LEU A 47 -21.83 -19.32 8.80
N HIS A 48 -22.44 -18.41 9.59
CA HIS A 48 -23.89 -18.30 9.67
C HIS A 48 -24.49 -17.91 8.32
N PRO A 49 -25.50 -18.64 7.79
CA PRO A 49 -26.02 -18.43 6.43
C PRO A 49 -26.63 -17.02 6.21
N GLU A 50 -27.21 -16.42 7.25
CA GLU A 50 -27.77 -15.05 7.20
C GLU A 50 -26.84 -14.01 7.89
N GLY A 51 -25.58 -14.35 8.15
CA GLY A 51 -24.61 -13.51 8.86
C GLY A 51 -23.79 -12.63 7.93
N LEU A 52 -23.02 -11.72 8.54
CA LEU A 52 -22.14 -10.76 7.85
C LEU A 52 -21.04 -11.42 7.01
N TRP A 53 -20.68 -12.68 7.27
CA TRP A 53 -19.64 -13.43 6.58
C TRP A 53 -20.19 -14.65 5.82
N SER A 54 -21.50 -14.71 5.63
CA SER A 54 -22.17 -15.83 4.98
C SER A 54 -21.58 -16.19 3.62
N ASN A 55 -21.33 -17.47 3.41
CA ASN A 55 -20.93 -17.99 2.11
C ASN A 55 -22.04 -17.95 1.07
N GLU A 56 -23.30 -18.06 1.52
CA GLU A 56 -24.49 -18.02 0.67
C GLU A 56 -24.75 -16.61 0.13
N ILE A 57 -24.56 -15.60 0.99
CA ILE A 57 -24.77 -14.19 0.63
C ILE A 57 -23.61 -13.63 -0.15
N PHE A 58 -22.38 -13.83 0.31
CA PHE A 58 -21.19 -13.14 -0.23
C PHE A 58 -20.28 -14.05 -1.06
N GLY A 59 -20.51 -15.36 -1.10
CA GLY A 59 -19.61 -16.33 -1.72
C GLY A 59 -18.60 -16.94 -0.75
N ALA A 60 -17.98 -18.04 -1.16
CA ALA A 60 -16.99 -18.75 -0.35
C ALA A 60 -15.75 -17.90 -0.09
N MET A 61 -15.06 -18.13 1.02
CA MET A 61 -13.80 -17.46 1.35
C MET A 61 -12.78 -17.69 0.22
N GLY A 62 -12.14 -16.61 -0.23
CA GLY A 62 -11.19 -16.63 -1.35
C GLY A 62 -11.82 -16.62 -2.75
N SER A 63 -13.15 -16.69 -2.90
CA SER A 63 -13.80 -16.61 -4.20
C SER A 63 -13.90 -15.17 -4.72
N PRO A 64 -13.94 -14.95 -6.06
CA PRO A 64 -14.17 -13.63 -6.64
C PRO A 64 -15.51 -13.00 -6.21
N ASP A 65 -16.53 -13.81 -5.98
CA ASP A 65 -17.85 -13.37 -5.53
C ASP A 65 -17.76 -12.58 -4.22
N ARG A 66 -16.86 -12.96 -3.33
CA ARG A 66 -16.68 -12.33 -2.03
C ARG A 66 -16.19 -10.87 -2.12
N MET A 67 -15.57 -10.50 -3.24
CA MET A 67 -15.13 -9.13 -3.54
C MET A 67 -16.19 -8.32 -4.31
N THR A 68 -17.22 -8.96 -4.86
CA THR A 68 -18.20 -8.31 -5.74
C THR A 68 -19.61 -8.30 -5.18
N LYS A 69 -20.03 -9.34 -4.45
CA LYS A 69 -21.39 -9.45 -3.91
C LYS A 69 -21.63 -8.54 -2.73
N GLN A 70 -22.67 -7.73 -2.84
CA GLN A 70 -23.18 -6.87 -1.78
C GLN A 70 -24.43 -7.48 -1.14
N ALA A 71 -24.81 -6.95 0.01
CA ALA A 71 -26.03 -7.32 0.73
C ALA A 71 -26.66 -6.06 1.34
N TYR A 72 -27.77 -6.23 2.06
CA TYR A 72 -28.37 -5.11 2.79
C TYR A 72 -28.85 -5.55 4.18
N ILE A 73 -29.03 -4.57 5.07
CA ILE A 73 -29.71 -4.71 6.35
C ILE A 73 -31.05 -4.01 6.20
N ASP A 74 -32.16 -4.71 6.55
CA ASP A 74 -33.46 -4.10 6.73
C ASP A 74 -33.49 -3.42 8.09
N LEU A 75 -33.70 -2.11 8.11
CA LEU A 75 -33.67 -1.32 9.34
C LEU A 75 -34.98 -1.46 10.16
N ASN A 76 -36.03 -2.01 9.55
CA ASN A 76 -37.40 -2.12 10.13
C ASN A 76 -37.98 -0.76 10.56
N VAL A 77 -37.38 0.34 10.12
CA VAL A 77 -37.81 1.71 10.37
C VAL A 77 -37.24 2.64 9.29
N GLU A 78 -37.96 3.71 8.98
CA GLU A 78 -37.40 4.79 8.19
C GLU A 78 -36.52 5.68 9.03
N ILE A 79 -35.32 5.94 8.52
CA ILE A 79 -34.33 6.89 9.06
C ILE A 79 -34.02 7.99 8.04
N ILE A 80 -33.41 9.06 8.51
CA ILE A 80 -32.92 10.13 7.65
C ILE A 80 -31.56 9.73 7.06
N HIS A 81 -31.37 10.01 5.78
CA HIS A 81 -30.06 9.79 5.15
C HIS A 81 -28.93 10.43 5.96
N PRO A 82 -27.82 9.74 6.26
CA PRO A 82 -26.76 10.24 7.18
C PRO A 82 -26.24 11.63 6.86
N THR A 83 -26.12 11.99 5.58
CA THR A 83 -25.69 13.33 5.19
C THR A 83 -26.70 14.39 5.60
N VAL A 84 -27.97 14.16 5.34
CA VAL A 84 -29.04 15.10 5.69
C VAL A 84 -29.16 15.22 7.20
N TYR A 85 -29.14 14.09 7.90
CA TYR A 85 -29.17 14.05 9.37
C TYR A 85 -28.02 14.85 9.98
N ARG A 86 -26.78 14.65 9.50
CA ARG A 86 -25.60 15.39 9.97
C ARG A 86 -25.73 16.90 9.77
N GLU A 87 -26.26 17.32 8.60
CA GLU A 87 -26.45 18.76 8.32
C GLU A 87 -27.58 19.36 9.20
N LEU A 88 -28.64 18.59 9.48
CA LEU A 88 -29.72 19.01 10.39
C LEU A 88 -29.20 19.24 11.82
N ILE A 89 -28.55 18.26 12.43
CA ILE A 89 -28.04 18.38 13.81
C ILE A 89 -26.93 19.43 13.93
N SER A 90 -26.10 19.58 12.89
CA SER A 90 -25.04 20.61 12.89
C SER A 90 -25.57 22.03 12.71
N SER A 91 -26.81 22.19 12.20
CA SER A 91 -27.44 23.50 11.97
C SER A 91 -28.29 23.96 13.14
N SER A 92 -28.83 23.02 13.95
CA SER A 92 -29.64 23.33 15.12
C SER A 92 -29.60 22.18 16.14
N SER A 93 -29.11 22.45 17.35
CA SER A 93 -29.14 21.49 18.46
C SER A 93 -30.56 21.12 18.89
N LEU A 94 -31.52 22.03 18.73
CA LEU A 94 -32.92 21.77 19.05
C LEU A 94 -33.47 20.55 18.33
N LEU A 95 -33.10 20.37 17.05
CA LEU A 95 -33.57 19.23 16.26
C LEU A 95 -33.03 17.90 16.81
N GLU A 96 -31.78 17.89 17.25
CA GLU A 96 -31.18 16.71 17.89
C GLU A 96 -31.85 16.44 19.25
N GLU A 97 -32.04 17.47 20.08
CA GLU A 97 -32.67 17.37 21.39
C GLU A 97 -34.13 16.84 21.29
N ILE A 98 -34.87 17.22 20.24
CA ILE A 98 -36.23 16.70 19.98
C ILE A 98 -36.15 15.21 19.61
N MET A 99 -35.29 14.84 18.68
CA MET A 99 -35.12 13.44 18.25
C MET A 99 -34.65 12.54 19.39
N ASP A 100 -33.81 13.06 20.30
CA ASP A 100 -33.33 12.37 21.49
C ASP A 100 -34.41 12.26 22.59
N GLY A 101 -35.55 12.97 22.46
CA GLY A 101 -36.58 12.98 23.49
C GLY A 101 -36.26 13.83 24.71
N ILE A 102 -35.28 14.74 24.62
CA ILE A 102 -34.79 15.58 25.70
C ILE A 102 -35.63 16.86 25.82
N THR A 103 -35.93 17.48 24.67
CA THR A 103 -36.65 18.75 24.62
C THR A 103 -38.02 18.56 23.97
N PHE A 104 -39.06 19.11 24.62
CA PHE A 104 -40.40 19.18 24.05
C PHE A 104 -40.54 20.39 23.11
N ALA A 105 -41.28 20.20 22.01
CA ALA A 105 -41.51 21.26 21.04
C ALA A 105 -42.90 21.20 20.45
N LYS A 106 -43.35 22.31 19.89
CA LYS A 106 -44.58 22.40 19.07
C LYS A 106 -44.19 22.65 17.65
N TRP A 107 -44.87 21.97 16.72
CA TRP A 107 -44.76 22.27 15.31
C TRP A 107 -45.49 23.59 14.98
N ASN A 108 -44.77 24.52 14.35
CA ASN A 108 -45.36 25.75 13.90
C ASN A 108 -45.56 25.70 12.37
N PRO A 109 -46.82 25.60 11.91
CA PRO A 109 -47.12 25.46 10.47
C PRO A 109 -46.81 26.72 9.64
N GLU A 110 -46.76 27.91 10.27
CA GLU A 110 -46.43 29.15 9.58
C GLU A 110 -44.96 29.26 9.28
N THR A 111 -44.12 29.00 10.27
CA THR A 111 -42.65 29.03 10.12
C THR A 111 -42.08 27.75 9.55
N LYS A 112 -42.87 26.65 9.55
CA LYS A 112 -42.41 25.29 9.19
C LYS A 112 -41.19 24.84 10.00
N PHE A 113 -41.20 25.19 11.28
CA PHE A 113 -40.12 24.88 12.20
C PHE A 113 -40.66 24.55 13.58
N PHE A 114 -39.80 24.04 14.47
CA PHE A 114 -40.17 23.65 15.81
C PHE A 114 -39.91 24.81 16.79
N ASP A 115 -40.93 25.13 17.60
CA ASP A 115 -40.83 26.09 18.71
C ASP A 115 -40.66 25.31 20.01
N LYS A 116 -39.71 25.71 20.89
CA LYS A 116 -39.49 25.06 22.18
C LYS A 116 -40.76 25.18 23.03
N SER A 117 -41.11 24.06 23.70
CA SER A 117 -42.30 23.98 24.57
C SER A 117 -41.95 23.17 25.82
N ASN A 118 -42.97 22.88 26.62
CA ASN A 118 -42.91 22.06 27.83
C ASN A 118 -43.65 20.74 27.65
N ALA A 119 -43.51 19.85 28.64
CA ALA A 119 -44.14 18.51 28.58
C ALA A 119 -45.68 18.50 28.60
N LEU A 120 -46.32 19.63 28.96
CA LEU A 120 -47.80 19.71 28.97
C LEU A 120 -48.38 20.03 27.59
N ASP A 121 -47.67 20.86 26.86
CA ASP A 121 -48.17 21.45 25.63
C ASP A 121 -47.40 21.03 24.35
N GLY A 122 -46.27 20.37 24.50
CA GLY A 122 -45.38 19.96 23.38
C GLY A 122 -45.23 18.46 23.26
N GLU A 123 -44.70 18.05 22.13
CA GLU A 123 -44.34 16.67 21.82
C GLU A 123 -42.82 16.51 21.68
N THR A 124 -42.31 15.31 21.76
CA THR A 124 -40.90 14.98 21.63
C THR A 124 -40.67 13.58 21.05
N GLY A 125 -39.46 13.29 20.63
CA GLY A 125 -39.06 11.99 20.13
C GLY A 125 -38.91 11.93 18.62
N TYR A 126 -38.29 10.85 18.18
CA TYR A 126 -37.89 10.66 16.78
C TYR A 126 -39.10 10.61 15.83
N GLU A 127 -40.21 9.97 16.25
CA GLU A 127 -41.43 9.88 15.45
C GLU A 127 -42.06 11.24 15.21
N PHE A 128 -42.20 12.05 16.28
CA PHE A 128 -42.69 13.42 16.18
C PHE A 128 -41.89 14.26 15.20
N PHE A 129 -40.58 14.14 15.25
CA PHE A 129 -39.69 14.82 14.30
C PHE A 129 -39.93 14.36 12.86
N MET A 130 -40.01 13.03 12.62
CA MET A 130 -40.18 12.46 11.29
C MET A 130 -41.51 12.80 10.64
N GLN A 131 -42.59 13.04 11.42
CA GLN A 131 -43.88 13.49 10.91
C GLN A 131 -43.83 14.85 10.23
N HIS A 132 -42.93 15.74 10.71
CA HIS A 132 -42.80 17.09 10.22
C HIS A 132 -41.58 17.31 9.30
N LEU A 133 -40.74 16.30 9.14
CA LEU A 133 -39.48 16.42 8.35
C LEU A 133 -39.74 16.87 6.90
N ASP A 134 -40.81 16.38 6.28
CA ASP A 134 -41.09 16.69 4.88
C ASP A 134 -41.52 18.15 4.64
N GLU A 135 -41.98 18.84 5.69
CA GLU A 135 -42.36 20.25 5.64
C GLU A 135 -41.33 21.17 6.24
N LEU A 136 -40.29 20.59 6.89
CA LEU A 136 -39.28 21.33 7.63
C LEU A 136 -38.53 22.34 6.73
N VAL A 137 -38.43 23.58 7.19
CA VAL A 137 -37.67 24.65 6.62
C VAL A 137 -36.80 25.27 7.70
N MET A 138 -35.49 25.35 7.48
CA MET A 138 -34.61 26.02 8.44
C MET A 138 -34.87 27.53 8.42
N PRO A 139 -34.96 28.17 9.60
CA PRO A 139 -35.16 29.62 9.69
C PRO A 139 -34.14 30.38 8.87
N GLU A 140 -34.60 31.39 8.12
CA GLU A 140 -33.72 32.21 7.31
C GLU A 140 -32.77 33.04 8.18
N THR A 141 -31.51 32.90 7.89
CA THR A 141 -30.42 33.67 8.52
C THR A 141 -29.39 34.01 7.47
N ASN A 142 -28.46 34.89 7.81
CA ASN A 142 -27.33 35.20 6.94
C ASN A 142 -26.32 34.03 6.79
N SER A 143 -26.59 32.85 7.37
CA SER A 143 -25.74 31.68 7.28
C SER A 143 -25.87 31.00 5.91
N PRO A 144 -24.81 30.97 5.09
CA PRO A 144 -24.82 30.22 3.83
C PRO A 144 -25.16 28.74 4.01
N LYS A 145 -24.73 28.16 5.13
CA LYS A 145 -24.95 26.74 5.47
C LYS A 145 -26.44 26.38 5.61
N ARG A 146 -27.24 27.28 6.22
CA ARG A 146 -28.70 27.04 6.33
C ARG A 146 -29.41 27.17 4.98
N LYS A 147 -28.97 28.06 4.11
CA LYS A 147 -29.50 28.17 2.74
C LYS A 147 -29.22 26.90 1.96
N GLU A 148 -27.97 26.42 2.01
CA GLU A 148 -27.58 25.16 1.37
C GLU A 148 -28.38 23.97 1.90
N LEU A 149 -28.67 23.92 3.22
CA LEU A 149 -29.50 22.87 3.81
C LEU A 149 -30.94 22.91 3.32
N ASN A 150 -31.54 24.10 3.25
CA ASN A 150 -32.90 24.24 2.70
C ASN A 150 -32.98 23.80 1.23
N GLU A 151 -31.96 24.14 0.42
CA GLU A 151 -31.87 23.66 -0.97
C GLU A 151 -31.70 22.13 -1.02
N LEU A 152 -30.88 21.56 -0.15
CA LEU A 152 -30.68 20.11 -0.03
C LEU A 152 -32.00 19.40 0.33
N LEU A 153 -32.69 19.89 1.35
CA LEU A 153 -33.99 19.34 1.77
C LEU A 153 -35.03 19.42 0.65
N LYS A 154 -35.14 20.57 -0.02
CA LYS A 154 -36.09 20.77 -1.14
C LYS A 154 -35.77 19.85 -2.32
N LYS A 155 -34.50 19.74 -2.70
CA LYS A 155 -34.06 18.97 -3.87
C LYS A 155 -34.23 17.47 -3.66
N HIS A 156 -34.02 16.98 -2.45
CA HIS A 156 -33.91 15.54 -2.17
C HIS A 156 -35.02 14.96 -1.30
N ARG A 157 -36.11 15.71 -1.11
CA ARG A 157 -37.25 15.33 -0.26
C ARG A 157 -37.78 13.93 -0.53
N LYS A 158 -37.72 13.45 -1.79
CA LYS A 158 -38.23 12.11 -2.17
C LYS A 158 -37.28 10.96 -1.85
N ILE A 159 -36.02 11.23 -1.51
CA ILE A 159 -34.97 10.21 -1.44
C ILE A 159 -34.14 10.24 -0.17
N TYR A 160 -34.40 11.15 0.77
CA TYR A 160 -33.63 11.26 1.98
C TYR A 160 -34.10 10.38 3.14
N LYS A 161 -35.17 9.59 2.94
CA LYS A 161 -35.62 8.59 3.90
C LYS A 161 -35.12 7.23 3.47
N LEU A 162 -34.56 6.45 4.38
CA LEU A 162 -33.98 5.13 4.16
C LEU A 162 -34.61 4.12 5.10
N ASP A 163 -35.05 3.00 4.57
CA ASP A 163 -35.54 1.83 5.31
C ASP A 163 -34.55 0.65 5.28
N LYS A 164 -33.55 0.72 4.41
CA LYS A 164 -32.51 -0.29 4.21
C LYS A 164 -31.14 0.35 4.11
N PHE A 165 -30.12 -0.40 4.47
CA PHE A 165 -28.75 0.08 4.35
C PHE A 165 -27.84 -0.99 3.74
N ILE A 166 -26.94 -0.59 2.82
CA ILE A 166 -26.05 -1.50 2.10
C ILE A 166 -24.96 -2.02 3.03
N VAL A 167 -24.70 -3.31 2.92
CA VAL A 167 -23.55 -3.99 3.53
C VAL A 167 -22.49 -4.21 2.47
N LEU A 168 -21.29 -3.71 2.73
CA LEU A 168 -20.15 -3.88 1.85
C LEU A 168 -19.80 -5.36 1.66
N GLN A 169 -19.15 -5.64 0.54
CA GLN A 169 -18.65 -6.97 0.20
C GLN A 169 -17.79 -7.54 1.35
N ALA A 170 -17.96 -8.83 1.64
CA ALA A 170 -17.25 -9.46 2.75
C ALA A 170 -15.73 -9.46 2.54
N GLY A 171 -15.24 -9.57 1.31
CA GLY A 171 -13.82 -9.59 1.00
C GLY A 171 -13.05 -8.33 1.41
N TYR A 172 -13.72 -7.17 1.60
CA TYR A 172 -13.09 -5.95 2.12
C TYR A 172 -13.05 -5.87 3.65
N ARG A 173 -13.78 -6.74 4.34
CA ARG A 173 -13.96 -6.74 5.79
C ARG A 173 -13.98 -8.16 6.38
N ASP A 174 -13.28 -9.08 5.70
CA ASP A 174 -13.25 -10.49 6.08
C ASP A 174 -12.53 -10.72 7.40
N VAL A 175 -12.71 -11.91 7.93
CA VAL A 175 -12.05 -12.35 9.15
C VAL A 175 -10.62 -12.79 8.85
N GLU A 176 -9.72 -12.46 9.74
CA GLU A 176 -8.35 -12.97 9.73
C GLU A 176 -8.14 -13.86 10.95
N PHE A 177 -7.53 -15.03 10.72
CA PHE A 177 -7.14 -15.93 11.81
C PHE A 177 -5.68 -15.66 12.16
N LYS A 178 -5.44 -15.07 13.33
CA LYS A 178 -4.10 -14.76 13.84
C LYS A 178 -3.89 -15.44 15.19
N GLU A 179 -2.88 -16.28 15.29
CA GLU A 179 -2.45 -16.90 16.56
C GLU A 179 -3.59 -17.57 17.36
N GLY A 180 -4.54 -18.20 16.68
CA GLY A 180 -5.70 -18.83 17.32
C GLY A 180 -6.85 -17.88 17.70
N MET A 181 -6.70 -16.58 17.42
CA MET A 181 -7.76 -15.59 17.58
C MET A 181 -8.36 -15.20 16.25
N ILE A 182 -9.63 -14.80 16.30
CA ILE A 182 -10.35 -14.27 15.14
C ILE A 182 -10.31 -12.75 15.22
N ASP A 183 -9.67 -12.13 14.25
CA ASP A 183 -9.64 -10.69 14.08
C ASP A 183 -10.56 -10.27 12.93
N HIS A 184 -11.23 -9.14 13.04
CA HIS A 184 -12.10 -8.61 12.02
C HIS A 184 -12.11 -7.07 12.04
N ASP A 185 -12.37 -6.47 10.89
CA ASP A 185 -12.45 -5.02 10.74
C ASP A 185 -13.54 -4.41 11.64
N GLU A 186 -13.26 -3.22 12.22
CA GLU A 186 -14.16 -2.48 13.10
C GLU A 186 -15.54 -2.22 12.46
N ILE A 187 -15.63 -2.09 11.14
CA ILE A 187 -16.89 -1.89 10.42
C ILE A 187 -17.89 -3.01 10.72
N ASN A 188 -17.43 -4.24 10.93
CA ASN A 188 -18.30 -5.37 11.24
C ASN A 188 -18.97 -5.21 12.59
N GLN A 189 -18.31 -4.57 13.56
CA GLN A 189 -18.90 -4.27 14.85
C GLN A 189 -20.06 -3.29 14.69
N ILE A 190 -19.89 -2.27 13.86
CA ILE A 190 -20.96 -1.28 13.61
C ILE A 190 -22.15 -1.93 12.87
N TYR A 191 -21.89 -2.80 11.88
CA TYR A 191 -22.97 -3.56 11.23
C TYR A 191 -23.73 -4.46 12.21
N ARG A 192 -23.03 -5.16 13.12
CA ARG A 192 -23.67 -6.00 14.15
C ARG A 192 -24.55 -5.18 15.07
N GLU A 193 -24.13 -3.97 15.46
CA GLU A 193 -24.92 -3.04 16.27
C GLU A 193 -26.20 -2.63 15.54
N ILE A 194 -26.12 -2.28 14.24
CA ILE A 194 -27.31 -1.94 13.43
C ILE A 194 -28.26 -3.12 13.33
N ILE A 195 -27.77 -4.34 13.03
CA ILE A 195 -28.59 -5.54 12.94
C ILE A 195 -29.29 -5.84 14.28
N SER A 196 -28.57 -5.72 15.39
CA SER A 196 -29.12 -5.95 16.72
C SER A 196 -30.26 -4.98 17.04
N LEU A 197 -30.06 -3.68 16.76
CA LEU A 197 -31.07 -2.65 16.97
C LEU A 197 -32.29 -2.86 16.05
N ALA A 198 -32.07 -3.17 14.77
CA ALA A 198 -33.15 -3.44 13.82
C ALA A 198 -33.97 -4.68 14.21
N ASN A 199 -33.30 -5.75 14.68
CA ASN A 199 -33.99 -6.96 15.17
C ASN A 199 -34.78 -6.69 16.45
N SER A 200 -34.31 -5.81 17.32
CA SER A 200 -35.04 -5.42 18.52
C SER A 200 -36.38 -4.71 18.19
N LEU A 201 -36.40 -3.88 17.14
CA LEU A 201 -37.65 -3.25 16.67
C LEU A 201 -38.66 -4.24 16.15
N SER A 202 -38.24 -5.29 15.46
CA SER A 202 -39.14 -6.32 14.97
C SER A 202 -39.82 -7.12 16.10
N SER A 203 -39.14 -7.22 17.25
CA SER A 203 -39.65 -7.94 18.45
C SER A 203 -40.51 -7.07 19.39
N ILE A 204 -40.40 -5.74 19.28
CA ILE A 204 -41.20 -4.82 20.11
C ILE A 204 -42.54 -4.62 19.48
N SER A 205 -43.61 -5.05 20.19
CA SER A 205 -45.00 -4.74 19.79
C SER A 205 -45.21 -3.23 19.83
N SER A 206 -45.36 -2.60 18.66
CA SER A 206 -45.46 -1.13 18.47
C SER A 206 -46.60 -0.48 19.28
N LYS A 207 -47.52 -1.26 19.82
CA LYS A 207 -48.68 -0.78 20.60
C LYS A 207 -48.36 -0.56 22.09
N LEU A 208 -47.27 -1.08 22.61
CA LEU A 208 -47.07 -1.14 24.07
C LEU A 208 -45.98 -0.16 24.61
N ASN A 209 -45.05 0.37 23.80
CA ASN A 209 -44.05 1.29 24.34
C ASN A 209 -43.45 2.21 23.26
N LEU A 210 -44.15 3.29 22.94
CA LEU A 210 -43.75 4.28 21.94
C LEU A 210 -42.38 4.94 22.27
N SER A 211 -42.10 5.15 23.54
CA SER A 211 -40.81 5.74 23.97
C SER A 211 -39.61 4.84 23.69
N ALA A 212 -39.75 3.53 23.96
CA ALA A 212 -38.69 2.55 23.65
C ALA A 212 -38.45 2.42 22.14
N VAL A 213 -39.52 2.44 21.35
CA VAL A 213 -39.44 2.42 19.88
C VAL A 213 -38.73 3.66 19.36
N ASN A 214 -39.06 4.85 19.84
CA ASN A 214 -38.41 6.10 19.46
C ASN A 214 -36.94 6.13 19.84
N SER A 215 -36.57 5.66 21.02
CA SER A 215 -35.18 5.56 21.46
C SER A 215 -34.37 4.62 20.58
N THR A 216 -34.92 3.45 20.22
CA THR A 216 -34.25 2.48 19.35
C THR A 216 -34.11 3.02 17.92
N ARG A 217 -35.13 3.69 17.37
CA ARG A 217 -35.07 4.34 16.05
C ARG A 217 -33.95 5.38 15.99
N ASN A 218 -33.86 6.23 17.01
CA ASN A 218 -32.79 7.24 17.12
C ASN A 218 -31.41 6.59 17.27
N ALA A 219 -31.29 5.48 18.00
CA ALA A 219 -30.05 4.71 18.10
C ALA A 219 -29.62 4.17 16.74
N ILE A 220 -30.54 3.62 15.92
CA ILE A 220 -30.26 3.19 14.55
C ILE A 220 -29.76 4.38 13.72
N GLN A 221 -30.44 5.54 13.78
CA GLN A 221 -30.04 6.74 13.06
C GLN A 221 -28.59 7.14 13.39
N LYS A 222 -28.23 7.17 14.68
CA LYS A 222 -26.89 7.52 15.14
C LYS A 222 -25.85 6.46 14.75
N THR A 223 -26.18 5.18 14.83
CA THR A 223 -25.27 4.09 14.45
C THR A 223 -25.02 4.07 12.94
N VAL A 224 -26.06 4.34 12.12
CA VAL A 224 -25.89 4.48 10.67
C VAL A 224 -25.06 5.71 10.32
N LEU A 225 -25.22 6.83 11.04
CA LEU A 225 -24.32 7.98 10.87
C LEU A 225 -22.87 7.61 11.23
N LYS A 226 -22.65 6.89 12.35
CA LYS A 226 -21.32 6.39 12.74
C LYS A 226 -20.69 5.53 11.63
N LEU A 227 -21.46 4.62 11.06
CA LEU A 227 -21.03 3.81 9.92
C LEU A 227 -20.63 4.68 8.71
N TYR A 228 -21.48 5.64 8.37
CA TYR A 228 -21.24 6.54 7.25
C TYR A 228 -19.99 7.40 7.43
N MET A 229 -19.76 7.89 8.65
CA MET A 229 -18.54 8.63 9.00
C MET A 229 -17.31 7.73 8.93
N TYR A 230 -17.39 6.50 9.44
CA TYR A 230 -16.32 5.52 9.35
C TYR A 230 -15.93 5.22 7.89
N LEU A 231 -16.91 5.00 7.02
CA LEU A 231 -16.68 4.82 5.58
C LEU A 231 -16.04 6.06 4.95
N GLY A 232 -16.47 7.26 5.33
CA GLY A 232 -15.86 8.51 4.90
C GLY A 232 -14.42 8.68 5.38
N GLU A 233 -14.11 8.19 6.56
CA GLU A 233 -12.73 8.17 7.08
C GLU A 233 -11.84 7.19 6.33
N ILE A 234 -12.31 5.97 6.07
CA ILE A 234 -11.54 4.96 5.31
C ILE A 234 -11.25 5.45 3.89
N THR A 235 -12.24 6.03 3.21
CA THR A 235 -12.11 6.48 1.81
C THR A 235 -11.50 7.86 1.65
N GLY A 236 -11.38 8.64 2.72
CA GLY A 236 -10.85 10.00 2.68
C GLY A 236 -9.32 10.09 2.56
N HIS A 237 -8.80 11.32 2.69
CA HIS A 237 -7.37 11.59 2.72
C HIS A 237 -6.79 11.42 4.12
N GLY A 238 -5.65 10.73 4.25
CA GLY A 238 -4.91 10.56 5.51
C GLY A 238 -4.13 9.25 5.60
N LYS A 239 -3.14 9.19 6.47
CA LYS A 239 -2.17 8.09 6.60
C LYS A 239 -2.80 6.71 6.85
N LYS A 240 -3.96 6.65 7.51
CA LYS A 240 -4.68 5.39 7.82
C LYS A 240 -5.80 5.08 6.83
N LYS A 241 -6.04 5.94 5.84
CA LYS A 241 -7.17 5.83 4.91
C LYS A 241 -6.82 4.99 3.69
N LEU A 242 -7.83 4.53 2.95
CA LEU A 242 -7.70 3.55 1.87
C LEU A 242 -6.63 3.96 0.84
N ILE A 243 -6.64 5.21 0.38
CA ILE A 243 -5.72 5.67 -0.67
C ILE A 243 -4.29 5.71 -0.15
N GLN A 244 -4.03 6.41 0.96
CA GLN A 244 -2.67 6.58 1.48
C GLN A 244 -2.19 5.39 2.30
N GLY A 245 -3.05 4.78 3.12
CA GLY A 245 -2.68 3.72 4.04
C GLY A 245 -2.65 2.32 3.43
N LYS A 246 -3.48 2.05 2.42
CA LYS A 246 -3.56 0.71 1.80
C LYS A 246 -3.16 0.70 0.33
N TRP A 247 -3.65 1.61 -0.47
CA TRP A 247 -3.45 1.58 -1.91
C TRP A 247 -2.06 2.09 -2.32
N ALA A 248 -1.69 3.26 -1.83
CA ALA A 248 -0.39 3.86 -2.11
C ALA A 248 0.75 3.26 -1.28
N SER A 249 0.46 2.60 -0.16
CA SER A 249 1.44 1.93 0.70
C SER A 249 1.61 0.44 0.42
N ARG A 250 0.98 -0.08 -0.62
CA ARG A 250 1.14 -1.49 -0.99
C ARG A 250 2.59 -1.79 -1.27
N THR A 251 3.12 -2.84 -0.64
CA THR A 251 4.43 -3.39 -0.99
C THR A 251 4.35 -3.98 -2.39
N VAL A 252 5.07 -3.38 -3.32
CA VAL A 252 5.23 -3.93 -4.66
C VAL A 252 6.23 -5.08 -4.59
N ALA A 253 6.02 -6.12 -5.40
CA ALA A 253 7.01 -7.19 -5.54
C ALA A 253 8.36 -6.57 -5.94
N ASN A 254 9.44 -7.07 -5.32
CA ASN A 254 10.82 -6.58 -5.50
C ASN A 254 11.06 -5.12 -5.05
N GLY A 255 10.17 -4.56 -4.21
CA GLY A 255 10.43 -3.28 -3.54
C GLY A 255 11.48 -3.42 -2.44
N THR A 256 12.30 -2.39 -2.25
CA THR A 256 13.28 -2.31 -1.16
C THR A 256 13.00 -1.09 -0.29
N ALA A 257 13.23 -1.20 1.01
CA ALA A 257 13.17 -0.07 1.94
C ALA A 257 14.58 0.44 2.21
N ASN A 258 14.79 1.73 2.00
CA ASN A 258 16.11 2.35 2.08
C ASN A 258 16.06 3.63 2.89
N VAL A 259 17.16 3.98 3.54
CA VAL A 259 17.33 5.26 4.22
C VAL A 259 17.86 6.28 3.21
N ILE A 260 17.22 7.45 3.12
CA ILE A 260 17.66 8.55 2.25
C ILE A 260 18.78 9.28 2.95
N THR A 261 19.89 9.52 2.25
CA THR A 261 21.01 10.32 2.73
C THR A 261 21.21 11.57 1.88
N ALA A 262 21.80 12.59 2.48
CA ALA A 262 22.16 13.81 1.77
C ALA A 262 23.22 13.53 0.70
N VAL A 263 23.06 14.20 -0.44
CA VAL A 263 24.04 14.16 -1.53
C VAL A 263 25.28 14.94 -1.11
N LYS A 264 26.44 14.31 -1.24
CA LYS A 264 27.73 15.01 -1.17
C LYS A 264 28.21 15.27 -2.59
N PRO A 265 28.08 16.50 -3.12
CA PRO A 265 28.58 16.81 -4.44
C PRO A 265 30.10 16.67 -4.43
N SER A 266 30.62 15.90 -5.38
CA SER A 266 32.06 15.66 -5.53
C SER A 266 32.67 16.40 -6.72
N GLY A 267 31.81 16.90 -7.60
CA GLY A 267 32.23 17.69 -8.76
C GLY A 267 32.56 19.14 -8.42
N ARG A 268 33.33 19.77 -9.28
CA ARG A 268 33.75 21.20 -9.15
C ARG A 268 32.61 22.16 -9.49
N PHE A 269 31.65 21.74 -10.30
CA PHE A 269 30.48 22.52 -10.74
C PHE A 269 29.26 21.61 -10.95
N LEU A 270 28.06 22.17 -11.05
CA LEU A 270 26.82 21.44 -11.05
C LEU A 270 26.68 20.35 -12.15
N ASN A 271 27.20 20.62 -13.35
CA ASN A 271 27.18 19.69 -14.48
C ASN A 271 28.42 18.78 -14.56
N ASP A 272 29.22 18.69 -13.50
CA ASP A 272 30.35 17.80 -13.46
C ASP A 272 29.88 16.35 -13.50
N LYS A 273 30.49 15.53 -14.36
CA LYS A 273 30.18 14.10 -14.50
C LYS A 273 30.39 13.29 -13.23
N ALA A 274 31.12 13.82 -12.26
CA ALA A 274 31.30 13.21 -10.95
C ALA A 274 30.11 13.41 -10.02
N ASN A 275 29.17 14.31 -10.37
CA ASN A 275 27.95 14.51 -9.64
C ASN A 275 26.86 13.52 -10.07
N ILE A 276 25.92 13.29 -9.16
CA ILE A 276 24.69 12.55 -9.47
C ILE A 276 23.83 13.40 -10.42
N GLY A 277 23.30 12.79 -11.47
CA GLY A 277 22.38 13.45 -12.39
C GLY A 277 21.07 13.88 -11.70
N PHE A 278 20.42 14.89 -12.24
CA PHE A 278 19.24 15.51 -11.66
C PHE A 278 18.07 14.53 -11.44
N ASN A 279 17.89 13.59 -12.36
CA ASN A 279 16.85 12.55 -12.28
C ASN A 279 17.38 11.19 -11.80
N ASP A 280 18.62 11.17 -11.32
CA ASP A 280 19.27 9.94 -10.90
C ASP A 280 19.15 9.75 -9.40
N THR A 281 19.01 8.51 -8.99
CA THR A 281 19.08 8.08 -7.59
C THR A 281 20.13 6.99 -7.45
N MET A 282 21.14 7.25 -6.64
CA MET A 282 22.18 6.27 -6.34
C MET A 282 21.66 5.29 -5.29
N VAL A 283 21.74 4.01 -5.60
CA VAL A 283 21.23 2.91 -4.77
C VAL A 283 22.36 1.93 -4.47
N GLY A 284 22.42 1.40 -3.26
CA GLY A 284 23.40 0.36 -2.92
C GLY A 284 23.21 -0.91 -3.77
N LEU A 285 24.32 -1.61 -4.08
CA LEU A 285 24.28 -2.77 -4.95
C LEU A 285 23.27 -3.84 -4.47
N PHE A 286 23.23 -4.13 -3.17
CA PHE A 286 22.30 -5.14 -2.63
C PHE A 286 20.83 -4.76 -2.89
N GLN A 287 20.45 -3.50 -2.61
CA GLN A 287 19.12 -3.00 -2.84
C GLN A 287 18.74 -3.03 -4.32
N GLN A 288 19.68 -2.68 -5.20
CA GLN A 288 19.47 -2.70 -6.64
C GLN A 288 19.30 -4.14 -7.15
N LEU A 289 20.10 -5.09 -6.66
CA LEU A 289 19.95 -6.52 -6.96
C LEU A 289 18.58 -7.06 -6.57
N VAL A 290 18.06 -6.65 -5.41
CA VAL A 290 16.73 -7.05 -4.94
C VAL A 290 15.61 -6.31 -5.68
N GLY A 291 15.77 -5.02 -5.93
CA GLY A 291 14.80 -4.20 -6.67
C GLY A 291 14.64 -4.65 -8.12
N CYS A 292 15.73 -5.11 -8.73
CA CYS A 292 15.77 -5.65 -10.08
C CYS A 292 15.91 -7.18 -10.12
N LEU A 293 15.32 -7.90 -9.14
CA LEU A 293 15.59 -9.33 -8.90
C LEU A 293 15.51 -10.22 -10.17
N PRO A 294 14.49 -10.13 -11.04
CA PRO A 294 14.43 -10.96 -12.26
C PRO A 294 15.62 -10.72 -13.20
N PHE A 295 16.05 -9.47 -13.34
CA PHE A 295 17.19 -9.10 -14.16
C PHE A 295 18.51 -9.56 -13.52
N SER A 296 18.63 -9.44 -12.22
CA SER A 296 19.78 -9.92 -11.45
C SER A 296 19.94 -11.44 -11.58
N VAL A 297 18.86 -12.19 -11.42
CA VAL A 297 18.86 -13.65 -11.61
C VAL A 297 19.29 -14.00 -13.04
N ARG A 298 18.73 -13.32 -14.04
CA ARG A 298 19.09 -13.54 -15.45
C ARG A 298 20.57 -13.23 -15.72
N GLY A 299 21.08 -12.11 -15.21
CA GLY A 299 22.48 -11.70 -15.38
C GLY A 299 23.45 -12.70 -14.79
N ILE A 300 23.21 -13.14 -13.56
CA ILE A 300 24.06 -14.15 -12.89
C ILE A 300 24.00 -15.48 -13.62
N LYS A 301 22.82 -15.96 -13.96
CA LYS A 301 22.60 -17.25 -14.61
C LYS A 301 23.26 -17.34 -15.98
N ASN A 302 23.24 -16.26 -16.77
CA ASN A 302 23.77 -16.21 -18.13
C ASN A 302 25.22 -15.65 -18.20
N SER A 303 25.91 -15.54 -17.07
CA SER A 303 27.31 -15.10 -17.00
C SER A 303 28.26 -16.29 -17.23
N PHE A 304 29.57 -16.04 -17.02
CA PHE A 304 30.60 -17.08 -17.04
C PHE A 304 30.27 -18.29 -16.12
N LEU A 305 29.36 -18.13 -15.18
CA LEU A 305 28.86 -19.22 -14.33
C LEU A 305 28.06 -20.28 -15.12
N ALA A 306 27.44 -19.90 -16.23
CA ALA A 306 26.74 -20.86 -17.09
C ALA A 306 27.70 -21.87 -17.72
N GLU A 307 28.87 -21.39 -18.14
CA GLU A 307 29.92 -22.24 -18.72
C GLU A 307 30.63 -23.06 -17.65
N LYS A 308 30.70 -22.54 -16.44
CA LYS A 308 31.39 -23.19 -15.31
C LYS A 308 30.56 -24.31 -14.67
N PHE A 309 29.26 -24.15 -14.58
CA PHE A 309 28.32 -25.09 -13.92
C PHE A 309 27.36 -25.75 -14.94
N VAL A 310 27.89 -26.36 -16.00
CA VAL A 310 27.10 -26.91 -17.11
C VAL A 310 26.21 -28.07 -16.64
N SER A 311 26.78 -29.04 -15.95
CA SER A 311 26.08 -30.25 -15.51
C SER A 311 26.61 -30.73 -14.15
N PRO A 312 25.74 -31.26 -13.28
CA PRO A 312 26.17 -31.88 -12.01
C PRO A 312 27.05 -33.15 -12.20
N LEU A 313 27.07 -33.70 -13.41
CA LEU A 313 27.85 -34.91 -13.76
C LEU A 313 29.25 -34.55 -14.25
N GLU A 314 29.51 -33.27 -14.51
CA GLU A 314 30.80 -32.81 -15.00
C GLU A 314 31.61 -32.14 -13.88
N PRO A 315 32.94 -32.33 -13.85
CA PRO A 315 33.79 -31.64 -12.88
C PRO A 315 33.81 -30.13 -13.17
N VAL A 316 33.81 -29.33 -12.10
CA VAL A 316 33.87 -27.87 -12.19
C VAL A 316 35.32 -27.41 -11.96
N ARG A 317 35.82 -26.50 -12.79
CA ARG A 317 37.12 -25.88 -12.59
C ARG A 317 37.05 -24.85 -11.46
N LEU A 318 37.73 -25.12 -10.35
CA LEU A 318 37.83 -24.25 -9.18
C LEU A 318 39.30 -23.94 -8.89
N VAL A 319 39.54 -22.96 -8.06
CA VAL A 319 40.89 -22.51 -7.75
C VAL A 319 41.34 -23.02 -6.38
N ASN A 320 42.45 -23.73 -6.34
CA ASN A 320 43.06 -24.17 -5.09
C ASN A 320 43.59 -22.98 -4.31
N LYS A 321 43.21 -22.85 -3.04
CA LYS A 321 43.55 -21.70 -2.20
C LYS A 321 45.04 -21.52 -1.93
N LYS A 322 45.84 -22.61 -1.95
CA LYS A 322 47.27 -22.55 -1.64
C LYS A 322 48.11 -22.28 -2.88
N THR A 323 47.78 -22.94 -3.98
CA THR A 323 48.55 -22.87 -5.21
C THR A 323 48.07 -21.82 -6.18
N LEU A 324 46.84 -21.34 -6.01
CA LEU A 324 46.10 -20.46 -6.94
C LEU A 324 45.97 -21.06 -8.36
N LYS A 325 46.18 -22.37 -8.50
CA LYS A 325 45.98 -23.07 -9.77
C LYS A 325 44.60 -23.67 -9.87
N SER A 326 44.18 -23.85 -11.10
CA SER A 326 42.89 -24.48 -11.40
C SER A 326 42.94 -25.98 -11.12
N GLU A 327 41.88 -26.51 -10.53
CA GLU A 327 41.67 -27.93 -10.27
C GLU A 327 40.24 -28.32 -10.67
N GLU A 328 40.09 -29.52 -11.22
CA GLU A 328 38.77 -30.10 -11.54
C GLU A 328 38.20 -30.79 -10.32
N VAL A 329 37.02 -30.32 -9.87
CA VAL A 329 36.37 -30.78 -8.63
C VAL A 329 34.96 -31.26 -8.94
N ASN A 330 34.62 -32.46 -8.48
CA ASN A 330 33.25 -32.95 -8.53
C ASN A 330 32.42 -32.35 -7.39
N LEU A 331 31.42 -31.57 -7.74
CA LEU A 331 30.58 -30.87 -6.76
C LEU A 331 29.26 -31.60 -6.53
N SER A 332 28.70 -31.43 -5.31
CA SER A 332 27.34 -31.88 -5.02
C SER A 332 26.29 -31.07 -5.79
N GLN A 333 25.11 -31.67 -6.00
CA GLN A 333 23.97 -31.02 -6.65
C GLN A 333 23.62 -29.65 -6.01
N GLN A 334 23.82 -29.50 -4.71
CA GLN A 334 23.52 -28.23 -4.00
C GLN A 334 24.34 -27.05 -4.50
N TRP A 335 25.60 -27.27 -4.92
CA TRP A 335 26.42 -26.21 -5.49
C TRP A 335 25.98 -25.83 -6.89
N HIS A 336 25.61 -26.80 -7.72
CA HIS A 336 25.05 -26.52 -9.03
C HIS A 336 23.74 -25.76 -8.91
N ASP A 337 22.85 -26.18 -8.02
CA ASP A 337 21.58 -25.50 -7.77
C ASP A 337 21.78 -24.06 -7.28
N LEU A 338 22.82 -23.79 -6.48
CA LEU A 338 23.12 -22.45 -5.96
C LEU A 338 23.43 -21.46 -7.09
N PHE A 339 24.12 -21.89 -8.15
CA PHE A 339 24.60 -21.02 -9.22
C PHE A 339 23.74 -21.09 -10.50
N GLN A 340 22.90 -22.12 -10.68
CA GLN A 340 22.12 -22.34 -11.88
C GLN A 340 20.61 -22.26 -11.70
N SER A 341 20.09 -22.54 -10.52
CA SER A 341 18.66 -22.41 -10.27
C SER A 341 18.27 -21.01 -9.85
N ASP A 342 17.07 -20.56 -10.25
CA ASP A 342 16.55 -19.24 -9.88
C ASP A 342 16.47 -19.08 -8.34
N GLU A 343 16.07 -20.12 -7.64
CA GLU A 343 16.00 -20.12 -6.18
C GLU A 343 17.40 -20.13 -5.51
N GLY A 344 18.35 -20.84 -6.12
CA GLY A 344 19.75 -20.83 -5.67
C GLY A 344 20.37 -19.44 -5.80
N ILE A 345 20.19 -18.80 -6.95
CA ILE A 345 20.70 -17.44 -7.21
C ILE A 345 20.05 -16.42 -6.27
N LYS A 346 18.76 -16.51 -5.98
CA LYS A 346 18.11 -15.69 -4.96
C LYS A 346 18.75 -15.87 -3.58
N LYS A 347 19.10 -17.11 -3.21
CA LYS A 347 19.84 -17.38 -1.97
C LYS A 347 21.25 -16.80 -2.00
N LEU A 348 21.93 -16.86 -3.14
CA LEU A 348 23.25 -16.24 -3.34
C LEU A 348 23.18 -14.71 -3.11
N ILE A 349 22.19 -14.03 -3.69
CA ILE A 349 21.94 -12.60 -3.48
C ILE A 349 21.66 -12.32 -2.00
N GLN A 350 20.88 -13.16 -1.32
CA GLN A 350 20.59 -12.99 0.11
C GLN A 350 21.84 -13.19 0.99
N ARG A 351 22.77 -14.07 0.62
CA ARG A 351 24.07 -14.20 1.31
C ARG A 351 24.90 -12.93 1.24
N PHE A 352 24.73 -12.11 0.22
CA PHE A 352 25.41 -10.84 0.06
C PHE A 352 24.85 -9.73 0.97
N ARG A 353 23.69 -9.92 1.61
CA ARG A 353 23.04 -8.91 2.46
C ARG A 353 23.94 -8.37 3.58
N PRO A 354 24.62 -9.18 4.40
CA PRO A 354 25.50 -8.66 5.45
C PRO A 354 26.73 -7.95 4.84
N THR A 355 27.03 -6.74 5.31
CA THR A 355 28.19 -5.96 4.83
C THR A 355 29.52 -6.67 5.04
N SER A 356 29.66 -7.45 6.12
CA SER A 356 30.85 -8.22 6.45
C SER A 356 31.21 -9.31 5.44
N VAL A 357 30.23 -9.78 4.66
CA VAL A 357 30.44 -10.86 3.67
C VAL A 357 30.86 -10.34 2.31
N ARG A 358 30.53 -9.09 2.01
CA ARG A 358 30.58 -8.54 0.64
C ARG A 358 31.96 -8.57 0.01
N HIS A 359 32.99 -8.34 0.79
CA HIS A 359 34.39 -8.34 0.34
C HIS A 359 35.09 -9.70 0.56
N ASN A 360 34.39 -10.70 1.07
CA ASN A 360 34.97 -12.01 1.21
C ASN A 360 35.08 -12.69 -0.15
N PRO A 361 36.10 -13.51 -0.38
CA PRO A 361 36.17 -14.38 -1.55
C PRO A 361 34.97 -15.29 -1.66
N VAL A 362 34.52 -15.55 -2.88
CA VAL A 362 33.48 -16.55 -3.14
C VAL A 362 34.11 -17.92 -3.07
N GLU A 363 33.71 -18.71 -2.08
CA GLU A 363 34.21 -20.04 -1.83
C GLU A 363 33.17 -21.11 -2.19
N VAL A 364 33.64 -22.19 -2.80
CA VAL A 364 32.85 -23.36 -3.21
C VAL A 364 33.62 -24.61 -2.75
N ASP A 365 33.03 -25.36 -1.83
CA ASP A 365 33.58 -26.62 -1.32
C ASP A 365 35.08 -26.56 -0.92
N GLY A 366 35.48 -25.48 -0.29
CA GLY A 366 36.87 -25.27 0.16
C GLY A 366 37.83 -24.67 -0.86
N TYR A 367 37.40 -24.42 -2.08
CA TYR A 367 38.11 -23.77 -3.17
C TYR A 367 37.64 -22.34 -3.37
N TYR A 368 38.41 -21.49 -4.08
CA TYR A 368 37.89 -20.24 -4.61
C TYR A 368 37.11 -20.48 -5.92
N LEU A 369 36.03 -19.74 -6.12
CA LEU A 369 35.23 -19.85 -7.34
C LEU A 369 36.04 -19.47 -8.60
N ALA A 370 36.77 -18.37 -8.55
CA ALA A 370 37.61 -17.84 -9.60
C ALA A 370 38.63 -16.82 -9.01
N LEU A 371 39.57 -16.39 -9.80
CA LEU A 371 40.46 -15.24 -9.54
C LEU A 371 40.03 -14.07 -10.43
N ILE A 372 40.42 -12.87 -10.01
CA ILE A 372 40.29 -11.66 -10.83
C ILE A 372 41.63 -10.93 -10.93
N TYR A 373 42.05 -10.68 -12.15
CA TYR A 373 43.14 -9.78 -12.47
C TYR A 373 42.59 -8.34 -12.51
N LYS A 374 43.29 -7.39 -11.87
CA LYS A 374 42.91 -5.97 -11.82
C LYS A 374 44.11 -5.13 -12.22
N GLY A 375 44.25 -4.80 -13.51
CA GLY A 375 45.33 -3.98 -14.05
C GLY A 375 45.32 -2.56 -13.51
N LEU A 376 46.51 -1.97 -13.39
CA LEU A 376 46.69 -0.56 -12.96
C LEU A 376 46.10 0.43 -13.98
N ASP A 377 45.99 -0.01 -15.22
CA ASP A 377 45.41 0.73 -16.34
C ASP A 377 43.87 0.74 -16.37
N GLY A 378 43.23 0.13 -15.35
CA GLY A 378 41.79 0.00 -15.28
C GLY A 378 41.22 -1.24 -15.99
N THR A 379 42.07 -2.10 -16.57
CA THR A 379 41.61 -3.37 -17.16
C THR A 379 41.40 -4.43 -16.10
N PHE A 380 40.49 -5.39 -16.36
CA PHE A 380 40.31 -6.55 -15.49
C PHE A 380 39.90 -7.78 -16.29
N LYS A 381 40.15 -8.97 -15.73
CA LYS A 381 39.72 -10.26 -16.29
C LYS A 381 39.47 -11.26 -15.18
N ILE A 382 38.41 -12.06 -15.32
CA ILE A 382 38.17 -13.23 -14.48
C ILE A 382 38.92 -14.41 -15.07
N ILE A 383 39.68 -15.12 -14.23
CA ILE A 383 40.50 -16.27 -14.65
C ILE A 383 40.22 -17.46 -13.73
N ASN A 384 40.37 -18.69 -14.24
CA ASN A 384 40.15 -19.92 -13.48
C ASN A 384 41.37 -20.42 -12.73
N GLY A 385 42.52 -19.82 -12.96
CA GLY A 385 43.75 -20.15 -12.26
C GLY A 385 44.89 -19.21 -12.65
N ILE A 386 45.94 -19.17 -11.83
CA ILE A 386 47.09 -18.28 -12.05
C ILE A 386 47.89 -18.68 -13.30
N GLU A 387 47.73 -19.88 -13.81
CA GLU A 387 48.33 -20.40 -15.04
C GLU A 387 47.80 -19.70 -16.30
N GLU A 388 46.61 -19.14 -16.24
CA GLU A 388 46.02 -18.37 -17.35
C GLU A 388 46.63 -16.97 -17.48
N LEU A 389 47.42 -16.52 -16.48
CA LEU A 389 48.02 -15.20 -16.48
C LEU A 389 49.20 -15.15 -17.44
N PRO A 390 49.23 -14.24 -18.42
CA PRO A 390 50.39 -14.02 -19.29
C PRO A 390 51.63 -13.64 -18.53
N LYS A 391 52.79 -13.94 -19.08
CA LYS A 391 54.12 -13.67 -18.44
C LYS A 391 54.42 -12.19 -18.23
N ASP A 392 53.81 -11.33 -19.02
CA ASP A 392 53.97 -9.87 -18.96
C ASP A 392 53.06 -9.22 -17.90
N LYS A 393 52.13 -9.97 -17.30
CA LYS A 393 51.24 -9.47 -16.27
C LYS A 393 51.71 -9.85 -14.87
N SER A 394 51.57 -8.92 -13.93
CA SER A 394 51.99 -9.17 -12.53
C SER A 394 51.00 -10.04 -11.76
N LYS A 395 51.53 -11.06 -11.08
CA LYS A 395 50.74 -11.92 -10.17
C LYS A 395 50.19 -11.16 -8.96
N GLU A 396 50.80 -10.08 -8.56
CA GLU A 396 50.40 -9.25 -7.43
C GLU A 396 49.06 -8.54 -7.69
N LEU A 397 48.67 -8.41 -8.95
CA LEU A 397 47.40 -7.82 -9.38
C LEU A 397 46.27 -8.84 -9.49
N VAL A 398 46.52 -10.11 -9.09
CA VAL A 398 45.54 -11.18 -9.10
C VAL A 398 45.06 -11.45 -7.68
N THR A 399 43.77 -11.40 -7.48
CA THR A 399 43.12 -11.66 -6.19
C THR A 399 41.95 -12.64 -6.34
N PRO A 400 41.55 -13.38 -5.28
CA PRO A 400 40.34 -14.15 -5.35
C PRO A 400 39.11 -13.28 -5.61
N LEU A 401 38.20 -13.75 -6.45
CA LEU A 401 36.97 -13.05 -6.80
C LEU A 401 36.06 -12.94 -5.56
N THR A 402 35.65 -11.73 -5.21
CA THR A 402 34.79 -11.43 -4.06
C THR A 402 33.30 -11.44 -4.44
N PHE A 403 32.41 -11.57 -3.44
CA PHE A 403 30.95 -11.53 -3.68
C PHE A 403 30.51 -10.23 -4.37
N ILE A 404 31.08 -9.09 -3.98
CA ILE A 404 30.71 -7.81 -4.57
C ILE A 404 31.16 -7.72 -6.04
N GLU A 405 32.35 -8.21 -6.37
CA GLU A 405 32.86 -8.25 -7.74
C GLU A 405 32.04 -9.21 -8.60
N LEU A 406 31.76 -10.42 -8.10
CA LEU A 406 30.92 -11.39 -8.79
C LEU A 406 29.56 -10.79 -9.16
N LEU A 407 28.82 -10.31 -8.15
CA LEU A 407 27.46 -9.85 -8.37
C LEU A 407 27.40 -8.57 -9.19
N TYR A 408 28.37 -7.67 -9.02
CA TYR A 408 28.44 -6.44 -9.80
C TYR A 408 28.74 -6.71 -11.28
N ILE A 409 29.78 -7.46 -11.58
CA ILE A 409 30.20 -7.77 -12.97
C ILE A 409 29.08 -8.49 -13.74
N THR A 410 28.42 -9.45 -13.10
CA THR A 410 27.40 -10.28 -13.75
C THR A 410 26.07 -9.58 -13.99
N THR A 411 25.80 -8.48 -13.29
CA THR A 411 24.46 -7.87 -13.33
C THR A 411 24.43 -6.42 -13.77
N ILE A 412 25.52 -5.66 -13.62
CA ILE A 412 25.54 -4.20 -13.75
C ILE A 412 24.93 -3.71 -15.09
N HIS A 413 25.21 -4.38 -16.19
CA HIS A 413 24.69 -4.07 -17.53
C HIS A 413 23.16 -4.22 -17.65
N LEU A 414 22.52 -4.94 -16.72
CA LEU A 414 21.07 -5.16 -16.71
C LEU A 414 20.33 -4.32 -15.64
N ILE A 415 21.03 -3.95 -14.55
CA ILE A 415 20.38 -3.31 -13.40
C ILE A 415 20.74 -1.85 -13.22
N ASP A 416 21.86 -1.38 -13.82
CA ASP A 416 22.22 0.02 -13.75
C ASP A 416 21.32 0.89 -14.61
N ASN A 417 21.10 2.12 -14.17
CA ASN A 417 20.22 3.07 -14.87
C ASN A 417 18.77 2.58 -15.06
N ALA A 418 18.30 1.71 -14.16
CA ALA A 418 16.95 1.16 -14.25
C ALA A 418 15.89 2.23 -13.90
N PRO A 419 14.83 2.40 -14.73
CA PRO A 419 13.72 3.28 -14.39
C PRO A 419 13.01 2.75 -13.15
N SER A 420 12.89 3.58 -12.14
CA SER A 420 12.39 3.20 -10.82
C SER A 420 11.42 4.24 -10.29
N SER A 421 10.51 3.78 -9.44
CA SER A 421 9.58 4.64 -8.70
C SER A 421 10.01 4.66 -7.24
N ILE A 422 10.36 5.83 -6.74
CA ILE A 422 10.80 6.02 -5.35
C ILE A 422 9.67 6.65 -4.58
N VAL A 423 9.25 5.97 -3.51
CA VAL A 423 8.15 6.42 -2.66
C VAL A 423 8.69 6.82 -1.29
N ARG A 424 8.53 8.08 -0.93
CA ARG A 424 8.91 8.59 0.38
C ARG A 424 7.76 8.41 1.38
N TYR A 425 8.09 7.96 2.56
CA TYR A 425 7.17 7.92 3.70
C TYR A 425 7.41 9.10 4.66
N PRO A 426 6.37 9.71 5.23
CA PRO A 426 4.94 9.39 5.03
C PRO A 426 4.43 9.83 3.65
N ILE A 427 3.53 9.02 3.07
CA ILE A 427 2.86 9.38 1.83
C ILE A 427 1.82 10.44 2.13
N THR A 428 1.99 11.64 1.55
CA THR A 428 1.08 12.78 1.72
C THR A 428 0.18 12.97 0.50
N GLY A 429 0.64 12.53 -0.67
CA GLY A 429 -0.05 12.62 -1.92
C GLY A 429 0.73 11.93 -3.04
N ILE A 430 0.34 12.18 -4.27
CA ILE A 430 1.00 11.65 -5.47
C ILE A 430 2.44 12.15 -5.61
N GLU A 431 2.72 13.31 -5.06
CA GLU A 431 4.05 13.95 -5.00
C GLU A 431 5.06 13.15 -4.17
N SER A 432 4.60 12.25 -3.31
CA SER A 432 5.46 11.33 -2.56
C SER A 432 6.02 10.21 -3.42
N ASN A 433 5.56 10.07 -4.67
CA ASN A 433 6.04 9.10 -5.64
C ASN A 433 6.85 9.81 -6.72
N VAL A 434 8.13 9.55 -6.75
CA VAL A 434 9.09 10.24 -7.63
C VAL A 434 9.69 9.23 -8.63
N PRO A 435 9.42 9.39 -9.94
CA PRO A 435 10.11 8.61 -10.95
C PRO A 435 11.57 9.06 -11.05
N SER A 436 12.49 8.10 -11.10
CA SER A 436 13.93 8.35 -11.15
C SER A 436 14.65 7.20 -11.84
N PHE A 437 15.89 7.43 -12.27
CA PHE A 437 16.75 6.35 -12.75
C PHE A 437 17.64 5.88 -11.61
N ALA A 438 17.44 4.61 -11.22
CA ALA A 438 18.25 4.01 -10.17
C ALA A 438 19.60 3.58 -10.74
N LYS A 439 20.67 4.09 -10.15
CA LYS A 439 22.05 3.76 -10.50
C LYS A 439 22.75 3.11 -9.32
N VAL A 440 23.60 2.14 -9.60
CA VAL A 440 24.37 1.49 -8.55
C VAL A 440 25.41 2.46 -8.00
N MET A 441 25.42 2.61 -6.68
CA MET A 441 26.35 3.47 -5.97
C MET A 441 27.77 2.92 -6.07
N THR A 442 28.64 3.66 -6.75
CA THR A 442 30.08 3.41 -6.82
C THR A 442 30.84 4.51 -6.10
N THR A 443 32.18 4.40 -6.03
CA THR A 443 32.97 5.49 -5.47
C THR A 443 32.95 6.73 -6.34
N THR A 444 32.93 7.90 -5.72
CA THR A 444 32.84 9.21 -6.37
C THR A 444 34.01 9.57 -7.29
N LYS A 445 35.15 8.87 -7.18
CA LYS A 445 36.29 8.95 -8.10
C LYS A 445 36.38 7.68 -8.94
N ALA A 446 35.28 7.30 -9.52
CA ALA A 446 35.16 6.06 -10.25
C ALA A 446 36.04 6.12 -11.52
N GLU A 447 37.10 5.38 -11.54
CA GLU A 447 37.83 5.06 -12.75
C GLU A 447 36.99 4.04 -13.54
N ARG A 448 36.94 4.23 -14.85
CA ARG A 448 36.28 3.24 -15.72
C ARG A 448 37.09 1.94 -15.70
N ARG A 449 36.39 0.85 -15.60
CA ARG A 449 36.93 -0.51 -15.69
C ARG A 449 36.52 -1.13 -17.02
N VAL A 450 37.49 -1.76 -17.66
CA VAL A 450 37.34 -2.37 -18.99
C VAL A 450 37.64 -3.86 -18.88
N MET A 451 36.71 -4.71 -19.33
CA MET A 451 36.94 -6.14 -19.34
C MET A 451 37.87 -6.55 -20.48
N LEU A 452 38.73 -7.52 -20.22
CA LEU A 452 39.57 -8.16 -21.24
C LEU A 452 38.92 -9.46 -21.72
N ASN A 453 39.05 -9.71 -23.02
CA ASN A 453 38.60 -10.96 -23.67
C ASN A 453 39.63 -12.11 -23.41
N ASP A 454 39.42 -13.24 -24.06
CA ASP A 454 40.28 -14.41 -23.87
C ASP A 454 41.70 -14.20 -24.37
N ASP A 455 41.88 -13.35 -25.35
CA ASP A 455 43.20 -12.96 -25.89
C ASP A 455 43.91 -11.87 -25.09
N TRP A 456 43.32 -11.47 -23.93
CA TRP A 456 43.84 -10.38 -23.05
C TRP A 456 43.79 -8.99 -23.70
N GLU A 457 43.00 -8.83 -24.72
CA GLU A 457 42.68 -7.54 -25.34
C GLU A 457 41.36 -6.97 -24.78
N VAL A 458 41.18 -5.67 -24.98
CA VAL A 458 39.96 -4.99 -24.53
C VAL A 458 38.74 -5.60 -25.22
N ASP A 459 37.79 -6.10 -24.42
CA ASP A 459 36.53 -6.60 -24.94
C ASP A 459 35.63 -5.41 -25.32
N THR A 460 35.50 -5.18 -26.63
CA THR A 460 34.66 -4.10 -27.18
C THR A 460 33.17 -4.42 -27.18
N THR A 461 32.77 -5.65 -26.88
CA THR A 461 31.36 -6.05 -26.80
C THR A 461 30.71 -5.72 -25.47
N ILE A 462 31.53 -5.49 -24.44
CA ILE A 462 31.07 -5.14 -23.08
C ILE A 462 31.33 -3.65 -22.84
N GLU A 463 30.29 -2.91 -22.51
CA GLU A 463 30.44 -1.52 -22.15
C GLU A 463 31.29 -1.35 -20.88
N PRO A 464 32.26 -0.40 -20.89
CA PRO A 464 33.00 -0.09 -19.69
C PRO A 464 32.10 0.35 -18.55
N PHE A 465 32.33 -0.16 -17.37
CA PHE A 465 31.60 0.23 -16.18
C PHE A 465 32.53 0.92 -15.15
N TYR A 466 31.90 1.52 -14.14
CA TYR A 466 32.62 2.22 -13.11
C TYR A 466 33.30 1.25 -12.13
N GLN A 467 34.19 1.78 -11.33
CA GLN A 467 34.88 1.02 -10.30
C GLN A 467 33.89 0.26 -9.40
N PHE A 468 34.30 -0.93 -8.95
CA PHE A 468 33.49 -1.75 -8.06
C PHE A 468 33.01 -0.99 -6.83
N PRO A 469 31.76 -1.22 -6.38
CA PRO A 469 31.25 -0.58 -5.19
C PRO A 469 32.13 -0.90 -3.97
N ILE A 470 32.66 0.13 -3.29
CA ILE A 470 33.56 -0.09 -2.16
C ILE A 470 32.76 -0.39 -0.88
N ASN A 471 31.62 0.25 -0.71
CA ASN A 471 30.79 0.08 0.47
C ASN A 471 29.37 -0.33 0.08
N GLY A 472 28.94 -1.45 0.62
CA GLY A 472 27.55 -1.84 0.53
C GLY A 472 26.70 -1.02 1.48
N VAL A 473 26.50 0.25 1.20
CA VAL A 473 25.64 1.10 2.01
C VAL A 473 24.18 0.81 1.65
N ASP A 474 23.34 0.64 2.65
CA ASP A 474 21.91 0.40 2.47
C ASP A 474 21.11 1.71 2.42
N THR A 475 21.76 2.79 1.98
CA THR A 475 21.17 4.11 1.82
C THR A 475 21.02 4.47 0.35
N ILE A 476 20.10 5.37 0.06
CA ILE A 476 19.95 5.97 -1.26
C ILE A 476 20.24 7.45 -1.21
N THR A 477 20.81 7.98 -2.26
CA THR A 477 21.03 9.43 -2.42
C THR A 477 20.49 9.91 -3.75
N SER A 478 19.86 11.07 -3.76
CA SER A 478 19.27 11.65 -4.97
C SER A 478 19.40 13.16 -4.96
N LEU A 479 19.61 13.73 -6.15
CA LEU A 479 19.47 15.17 -6.40
C LEU A 479 18.07 15.54 -6.91
N CYS A 480 17.17 14.58 -7.08
CA CYS A 480 15.80 14.88 -7.48
C CYS A 480 15.20 15.92 -6.51
N PRO A 481 14.71 17.08 -7.00
CA PRO A 481 14.28 18.18 -6.14
C PRO A 481 13.28 17.80 -5.07
N PRO A 482 12.26 16.96 -5.34
CA PRO A 482 11.34 16.52 -4.28
C PRO A 482 12.04 15.73 -3.18
N LEU A 483 13.03 14.90 -3.50
CA LEU A 483 13.76 14.12 -2.52
C LEU A 483 14.84 14.96 -1.82
N ALA A 484 15.55 15.81 -2.56
CA ALA A 484 16.57 16.70 -2.01
C ALA A 484 15.98 17.79 -1.12
N SER A 485 14.82 18.37 -1.49
CA SER A 485 14.15 19.42 -0.68
C SER A 485 13.58 18.84 0.61
N LEU A 486 13.13 17.60 0.61
CA LEU A 486 12.67 16.90 1.81
C LEU A 486 13.83 16.61 2.76
N GLY A 487 15.02 16.35 2.22
CA GLY A 487 16.24 16.24 2.99
C GLY A 487 16.68 17.55 3.65
N GLY A 488 16.39 18.70 3.05
CA GLY A 488 16.69 20.04 3.59
C GLY A 488 15.72 20.55 4.64
N GLN A 489 14.52 19.97 4.75
CA GLN A 489 13.50 20.41 5.72
C GLN A 489 13.65 19.80 7.13
N GLY A 490 14.75 19.16 7.40
CA GLY A 490 15.18 18.83 8.75
C GLY A 490 14.44 17.68 9.40
N GLY A 491 15.20 16.77 9.93
CA GLY A 491 14.73 15.84 10.94
C GLY A 491 14.68 14.38 10.55
N ASP A 492 14.74 14.05 9.28
CA ASP A 492 14.79 12.66 8.84
C ASP A 492 16.18 12.29 8.25
N PHE A 493 17.22 12.91 8.79
CA PHE A 493 18.61 12.62 8.46
C PHE A 493 19.30 11.85 9.58
#